data_6db3bf1230adb16832e20ae85481dea5
#
_entry.id   6db3bf1230adb16832e20ae85481dea5
#
_cell.length_a   1.000
_cell.length_b   1.000
_cell.length_c   1.000
_cell.angle_alpha   90.00
_cell.angle_beta   90.00
_cell.angle_gamma   90.00
#
_symmetry.space_group_name_H-M   'P 1'
#
loop_
_entity.id
_entity.type
_entity.pdbx_description
1 polymer ?
#
loop_
_entity_poly.entity_id
_entity_poly.type
_entity_poly.pdbx_seq_one_letter_code
_entity_poly.pdbx_strand_id
1 'polypeptide(L)'
;MKRFLSVILAIILACAGTFDTVLANEAAASDELPEGTKSVTVSYDRAAAVAYARRFAEVEHNGIFKSMGLDCTNFVSQCMWSGYGGTKGYYLNNTAALKARVAA
;
A
#
# COMPACT_ATOMS: atom_id res chain seq x y z
N MET A 1 22.47 1.56 37.96
CA MET A 1 22.27 0.78 36.71
C MET A 1 21.01 -0.08 36.72
N LYS A 2 20.68 -0.78 37.77
CA LYS A 2 19.47 -1.63 37.85
C LYS A 2 18.13 -0.85 37.73
N ARG A 3 18.09 0.40 38.12
CA ARG A 3 16.88 1.25 38.05
C ARG A 3 16.56 1.77 36.62
N PHE A 4 17.57 1.97 35.80
CA PHE A 4 17.40 2.38 34.42
C PHE A 4 16.85 1.27 33.52
N LEU A 5 17.28 0.04 33.76
CA LEU A 5 16.81 -1.13 32.99
C LEU A 5 15.32 -1.42 33.25
N SER A 6 14.87 -1.19 34.49
CA SER A 6 13.46 -1.37 34.87
C SER A 6 12.54 -0.34 34.23
N VAL A 7 12.98 0.89 34.08
CA VAL A 7 12.22 1.98 33.45
C VAL A 7 12.11 1.74 31.93
N ILE A 8 13.18 1.31 31.28
CA ILE A 8 13.18 1.00 29.84
C ILE A 8 12.25 -0.18 29.55
N LEU A 9 12.26 -1.21 30.39
CA LEU A 9 11.38 -2.37 30.24
C LEU A 9 9.90 -1.99 30.42
N ALA A 10 9.59 -1.09 31.36
CA ALA A 10 8.23 -0.59 31.57
C ALA A 10 7.71 0.22 30.38
N ILE A 11 8.57 1.04 29.74
CA ILE A 11 8.21 1.82 28.56
C ILE A 11 7.94 0.90 27.35
N ILE A 12 8.74 -0.14 27.15
CA ILE A 12 8.54 -1.12 26.07
C ILE A 12 7.22 -1.89 26.26
N LEU A 13 6.87 -2.29 27.48
CA LEU A 13 5.61 -2.95 27.78
C LEU A 13 4.39 -2.03 27.56
N ALA A 14 4.49 -0.76 27.93
CA ALA A 14 3.43 0.23 27.71
C ALA A 14 3.18 0.50 26.22
N CYS A 15 4.22 0.54 25.39
CA CYS A 15 4.09 0.69 23.93
C CYS A 15 3.45 -0.53 23.27
N ALA A 16 3.77 -1.74 23.71
CA ALA A 16 3.18 -2.98 23.20
C ALA A 16 1.68 -3.08 23.52
N GLY A 17 1.25 -2.69 24.72
CA GLY A 17 -0.16 -2.69 25.12
C GLY A 17 -1.01 -1.67 24.36
N THR A 18 -0.45 -0.52 24.01
CA THR A 18 -1.15 0.52 23.22
C THR A 18 -1.34 0.11 21.77
N PHE A 19 -0.39 -0.62 21.21
CA PHE A 19 -0.46 -1.10 19.83
C PHE A 19 -1.55 -2.15 19.62
N ASP A 20 -1.71 -3.08 20.55
CA ASP A 20 -2.77 -4.10 20.50
C ASP A 20 -4.17 -3.48 20.59
N THR A 21 -4.35 -2.42 21.37
CA THR A 21 -5.63 -1.72 21.50
C THR A 21 -6.00 -0.96 20.21
N VAL A 22 -5.05 -0.37 19.52
CA VAL A 22 -5.27 0.35 18.25
C VAL A 22 -5.65 -0.63 17.13
N LEU A 23 -4.99 -1.78 17.03
CA LEU A 23 -5.32 -2.82 16.04
C LEU A 23 -6.72 -3.42 16.26
N ALA A 24 -7.14 -3.65 17.50
CA ALA A 24 -8.48 -4.13 17.83
C ALA A 24 -9.57 -3.11 17.48
N ASN A 25 -9.29 -1.82 17.63
CA ASN A 25 -10.23 -0.73 17.28
C ASN A 25 -10.38 -0.56 15.76
N GLU A 26 -9.32 -0.71 14.97
CA GLU A 26 -9.40 -0.66 13.50
C GLU A 26 -10.19 -1.84 12.93
N ALA A 27 -10.05 -3.04 13.50
CA ALA A 27 -10.82 -4.21 13.10
C ALA A 27 -12.32 -4.08 13.41
N ALA A 28 -12.70 -3.33 14.45
CA ALA A 28 -14.10 -3.09 14.83
C ALA A 28 -14.78 -1.97 14.00
N ALA A 29 -14.01 -1.08 13.36
CA ALA A 29 -14.54 0.06 12.62
C ALA A 29 -14.87 -0.25 11.13
N SER A 30 -14.66 -1.48 10.66
CA SER A 30 -14.73 -1.82 9.24
C SER A 30 -16.10 -2.34 8.75
N ASP A 31 -17.15 -2.39 9.56
CA ASP A 31 -18.27 -3.29 9.27
C ASP A 31 -19.59 -2.68 8.84
N GLU A 32 -19.73 -1.38 8.64
CA GLU A 32 -20.97 -0.86 8.06
C GLU A 32 -20.73 -0.07 6.78
N LEU A 33 -20.84 -0.77 5.65
CA LEU A 33 -21.01 -0.11 4.36
C LEU A 33 -22.38 0.58 4.33
N PRO A 34 -22.49 1.81 3.80
CA PRO A 34 -23.77 2.50 3.67
C PRO A 34 -24.81 1.63 2.95
N GLU A 35 -26.04 1.67 3.43
CA GLU A 35 -27.18 0.99 2.82
C GLU A 35 -27.28 1.34 1.33
N GLY A 36 -27.32 0.34 0.46
CA GLY A 36 -27.33 0.51 -0.99
C GLY A 36 -25.97 0.33 -1.69
N THR A 37 -24.89 0.10 -0.94
CA THR A 37 -23.59 -0.20 -1.53
C THR A 37 -23.57 -1.62 -2.11
N LYS A 38 -23.43 -1.72 -3.42
CA LYS A 38 -23.21 -3.03 -4.08
C LYS A 38 -21.77 -3.45 -3.86
N SER A 39 -21.56 -4.56 -3.15
CA SER A 39 -20.24 -5.17 -3.06
C SER A 39 -19.86 -5.76 -4.41
N VAL A 40 -18.78 -5.27 -5.00
CA VAL A 40 -18.19 -5.84 -6.21
C VAL A 40 -16.96 -6.62 -5.80
N THR A 41 -16.98 -7.93 -6.03
CA THR A 41 -15.78 -8.75 -5.82
C THR A 41 -14.86 -8.57 -7.02
N VAL A 42 -13.73 -7.92 -6.78
CA VAL A 42 -12.66 -7.73 -7.76
C VAL A 42 -11.50 -8.66 -7.42
N SER A 43 -11.05 -9.44 -8.40
CA SER A 43 -9.86 -10.27 -8.24
C SER A 43 -8.62 -9.39 -8.16
N TYR A 44 -7.82 -9.58 -7.11
CA TYR A 44 -6.56 -8.86 -6.91
C TYR A 44 -5.36 -9.76 -7.17
N ASP A 45 -4.54 -9.39 -8.14
CA ASP A 45 -3.29 -10.09 -8.48
C ASP A 45 -2.12 -9.52 -7.69
N ARG A 46 -1.81 -10.16 -6.57
CA ARG A 46 -0.67 -9.79 -5.73
C ARG A 46 0.67 -9.90 -6.47
N ALA A 47 0.83 -10.89 -7.34
CA ALA A 47 2.07 -11.08 -8.09
C ALA A 47 2.33 -9.91 -9.05
N ALA A 48 1.29 -9.41 -9.72
CA ALA A 48 1.38 -8.22 -10.57
C ALA A 48 1.74 -6.97 -9.77
N ALA A 49 1.17 -6.76 -8.59
CA ALA A 49 1.50 -5.65 -7.72
C ALA A 49 2.97 -5.69 -7.25
N VAL A 50 3.44 -6.87 -6.84
CA VAL A 50 4.84 -7.07 -6.42
C VAL A 50 5.81 -6.91 -7.60
N ALA A 51 5.47 -7.39 -8.78
CA ALA A 51 6.29 -7.22 -9.98
C ALA A 51 6.45 -5.73 -10.34
N TYR A 52 5.36 -4.95 -10.26
CA TYR A 52 5.41 -3.51 -10.45
C TYR A 52 6.30 -2.83 -9.39
N ALA A 53 6.11 -3.16 -8.13
CA ALA A 53 6.91 -2.62 -7.04
C ALA A 53 8.41 -2.89 -7.23
N ARG A 54 8.78 -4.13 -7.55
CA ARG A 54 10.19 -4.51 -7.80
C ARG A 54 10.78 -3.79 -9.00
N ARG A 55 9.99 -3.57 -10.05
CA ARG A 55 10.46 -2.90 -11.26
C ARG A 55 10.75 -1.42 -11.05
N PHE A 56 9.97 -0.73 -10.23
CA PHE A 56 10.01 0.72 -10.11
C PHE A 56 10.42 1.25 -8.72
N ALA A 57 10.70 0.38 -7.74
CA ALA A 57 11.04 0.80 -6.38
C ALA A 57 12.28 1.71 -6.29
N GLU A 58 13.27 1.50 -7.15
CA GLU A 58 14.52 2.27 -7.18
C GLU A 58 14.52 3.39 -8.24
N VAL A 59 13.40 3.59 -8.91
CA VAL A 59 13.25 4.61 -9.94
C VAL A 59 12.54 5.81 -9.34
N GLU A 60 13.22 6.93 -9.22
CA GLU A 60 12.67 8.17 -8.64
C GLU A 60 11.38 8.62 -9.35
N HIS A 61 11.34 8.45 -10.65
CA HIS A 61 10.16 8.78 -11.46
C HIS A 61 10.09 7.87 -12.69
N ASN A 62 9.07 7.02 -12.76
CA ASN A 62 8.93 6.07 -13.87
C ASN A 62 8.34 6.66 -15.16
N GLY A 63 7.90 7.91 -15.15
CA GLY A 63 7.31 8.59 -16.30
C GLY A 63 5.92 8.09 -16.71
N ILE A 64 5.35 7.10 -16.04
CA ILE A 64 4.02 6.54 -16.31
C ILE A 64 2.94 7.40 -15.65
N PHE A 65 3.13 7.75 -14.39
CA PHE A 65 2.25 8.61 -13.62
C PHE A 65 2.89 9.97 -13.38
N LYS A 66 2.05 10.97 -13.10
CA LYS A 66 2.53 12.29 -12.70
C LYS A 66 3.24 12.24 -11.35
N SER A 67 4.40 12.87 -11.25
CA SER A 67 5.09 13.03 -9.96
C SER A 67 4.32 13.94 -9.02
N MET A 68 4.22 13.54 -7.75
CA MET A 68 3.41 14.20 -6.73
C MET A 68 4.24 14.75 -5.56
N GLY A 69 5.54 14.91 -5.71
CA GLY A 69 6.44 15.44 -4.69
C GLY A 69 6.82 14.39 -3.64
N LEU A 70 6.06 14.22 -2.56
CA LEU A 70 6.22 13.10 -1.63
C LEU A 70 5.54 11.87 -2.20
N ASP A 71 6.29 10.98 -2.79
CA ASP A 71 5.79 10.01 -3.76
C ASP A 71 5.45 8.62 -3.18
N CYS A 72 5.61 8.40 -1.86
CA CYS A 72 5.37 7.09 -1.24
C CYS A 72 3.92 6.61 -1.41
N THR A 73 2.95 7.45 -1.13
CA THR A 73 1.52 7.12 -1.27
C THR A 73 1.14 6.92 -2.73
N ASN A 74 1.65 7.74 -3.64
CA ASN A 74 1.45 7.62 -5.07
C ASN A 74 2.04 6.29 -5.59
N PHE A 75 3.23 5.92 -5.16
CA PHE A 75 3.87 4.65 -5.53
C PHE A 75 3.06 3.43 -5.05
N VAL A 76 2.57 3.43 -3.82
CA VAL A 76 1.70 2.36 -3.30
C VAL A 76 0.42 2.26 -4.13
N SER A 77 -0.20 3.37 -4.48
CA SER A 77 -1.39 3.41 -5.34
C SER A 77 -1.13 2.82 -6.72
N GLN A 78 0.04 3.05 -7.29
CA GLN A 78 0.47 2.46 -8.57
C GLN A 78 0.63 0.94 -8.46
N CYS A 79 1.22 0.45 -7.37
CA CYS A 79 1.32 -0.98 -7.10
C CYS A 79 -0.06 -1.64 -6.99
N MET A 80 -0.98 -1.01 -6.29
CA MET A 80 -2.36 -1.47 -6.18
C MET A 80 -3.08 -1.46 -7.53
N TRP A 81 -2.94 -0.41 -8.32
CA TRP A 81 -3.46 -0.32 -9.67
C TRP A 81 -2.98 -1.50 -10.54
N SER A 82 -1.70 -1.84 -10.46
CA SER A 82 -1.14 -3.01 -11.15
C SER A 82 -1.79 -4.32 -10.68
N GLY A 83 -2.00 -4.49 -9.36
CA GLY A 83 -2.66 -5.65 -8.78
C GLY A 83 -4.13 -5.79 -9.20
N TYR A 84 -4.81 -4.69 -9.46
CA TYR A 84 -6.17 -4.68 -10.01
C TYR A 84 -6.23 -4.82 -11.55
N GLY A 85 -5.12 -5.16 -12.17
CA GLY A 85 -5.05 -5.46 -13.60
C GLY A 85 -4.64 -4.30 -14.48
N GLY A 86 -4.17 -3.20 -13.91
CA GLY A 86 -3.71 -2.03 -14.67
C GLY A 86 -2.59 -2.35 -15.67
N THR A 87 -1.70 -3.26 -15.30
CA THR A 87 -0.60 -3.71 -16.16
C THR A 87 -0.89 -5.00 -16.93
N LYS A 88 -2.11 -5.53 -16.82
CA LYS A 88 -2.48 -6.79 -17.48
C LYS A 88 -2.34 -6.71 -19.00
N GLY A 89 -1.57 -7.62 -19.58
CA GLY A 89 -1.27 -7.64 -21.00
C GLY A 89 -0.17 -6.67 -21.45
N TYR A 90 0.51 -6.00 -20.50
CA TYR A 90 1.62 -5.10 -20.79
C TYR A 90 2.92 -5.62 -20.18
N TYR A 91 4.02 -5.36 -20.86
CA TYR A 91 5.35 -5.59 -20.29
C TYR A 91 5.79 -4.39 -19.44
N LEU A 92 6.27 -4.64 -18.23
CA LEU A 92 6.70 -3.58 -17.31
C LEU A 92 7.92 -2.78 -17.80
N ASN A 93 8.67 -3.30 -18.74
CA ASN A 93 9.77 -2.57 -19.40
C ASN A 93 9.30 -1.66 -20.55
N ASN A 94 8.05 -1.79 -20.96
CA ASN A 94 7.47 -0.91 -21.99
C ASN A 94 6.71 0.25 -21.33
N THR A 95 7.46 1.20 -20.82
CA THR A 95 6.91 2.37 -20.12
C THR A 95 6.05 3.25 -21.02
N ALA A 96 6.33 3.31 -22.32
CA ALA A 96 5.53 4.09 -23.28
C ALA A 96 4.12 3.51 -23.43
N ALA A 97 3.99 2.20 -23.53
CA ALA A 97 2.69 1.52 -23.61
C ALA A 97 1.88 1.68 -22.31
N LEU A 98 2.55 1.55 -21.14
CA LEU A 98 1.91 1.76 -19.84
C LEU A 98 1.45 3.22 -19.66
N LYS A 99 2.25 4.18 -20.11
CA LYS A 99 1.88 5.61 -20.08
C LYS A 99 0.65 5.89 -20.95
N ALA A 100 0.58 5.31 -22.14
CA ALA A 100 -0.58 5.45 -23.01
C ALA A 100 -1.84 4.86 -22.39
N ARG A 101 -1.72 3.72 -21.70
CA ARG A 101 -2.84 3.12 -20.96
C ARG A 101 -3.35 3.98 -19.81
N VAL A 102 -2.46 4.62 -19.07
CA VAL A 102 -2.85 5.51 -17.94
C VAL A 102 -3.52 6.78 -18.47
N ALA A 103 -3.11 7.26 -19.64
CA ALA A 103 -3.68 8.45 -20.27
C ALA A 103 -5.06 8.22 -20.93
N ALA A 104 -5.38 6.97 -21.22
CA ALA A 104 -6.67 6.58 -21.81
C ALA A 104 -7.80 6.50 -20.78
#